data_3d241b42bf91dc6c993adb507995e794
#
_entry.id   3d241b42bf91dc6c993adb507995e794
#
_cell.length_a   1.000
_cell.length_b   1.000
_cell.length_c   1.000
_cell.angle_alpha   90.00
_cell.angle_beta   90.00
_cell.angle_gamma   90.00
#
_symmetry.space_group_name_H-M   'P 1'
#
loop_
_entity.id
_entity.type
_entity.pdbx_description
1 polymer ?
#
loop_
_entity_poly.entity_id
_entity_poly.type
_entity_poly.pdbx_seq_one_letter_code
_entity_poly.pdbx_strand_id
1 'polypeptide(L)'
;MELIDQLLSQMKLAQEGLIFVNLVDFDTKFGHRRDVAGYALALEQLDKRIIEIESLLGTDDLVLITADHGCDPTWPGSDHTREHVPVVFYGNQVKNINLGERSSFADMGQTIANHLEIDPLPYGNSCQLV
;
A
#
# COMPACT_ATOMS: atom_id res chain seq x y z
N MET A 1 -0.29 -2.07 -15.58
CA MET A 1 0.66 -1.02 -15.09
C MET A 1 0.15 0.41 -15.33
N GLU A 2 -0.93 0.59 -16.09
CA GLU A 2 -1.54 1.90 -16.37
C GLU A 2 -1.82 2.74 -15.11
N LEU A 3 -2.31 2.11 -14.03
CA LEU A 3 -2.56 2.79 -12.76
C LEU A 3 -1.29 3.37 -12.12
N ILE A 4 -0.15 2.72 -12.30
CA ILE A 4 1.13 3.28 -11.82
C ILE A 4 1.55 4.48 -12.67
N ASP A 5 1.32 4.45 -13.97
CA ASP A 5 1.60 5.61 -14.84
C ASP A 5 0.72 6.81 -14.44
N GLN A 6 -0.55 6.55 -14.10
CA GLN A 6 -1.46 7.57 -13.58
C GLN A 6 -1.00 8.09 -12.21
N LEU A 7 -0.58 7.20 -11.28
CA LEU A 7 -0.01 7.58 -9.99
C LEU A 7 1.18 8.53 -10.18
N LEU A 8 2.17 8.13 -10.98
CA LEU A 8 3.37 8.94 -11.22
C LEU A 8 3.02 10.30 -11.86
N SER A 9 2.00 10.34 -12.71
CA SER A 9 1.51 11.59 -13.28
C SER A 9 0.86 12.48 -12.23
N GLN A 10 0.08 11.92 -11.31
CA GLN A 10 -0.54 12.69 -10.22
C GLN A 10 0.51 13.18 -9.22
N MET A 11 1.49 12.36 -8.86
CA MET A 11 2.60 12.76 -7.97
C MET A 11 3.35 13.98 -8.48
N LYS A 12 3.51 14.12 -9.80
CA LYS A 12 4.16 15.28 -10.42
C LYS A 12 3.31 16.56 -10.35
N LEU A 13 2.00 16.44 -10.17
CA LEU A 13 1.05 17.54 -10.16
C LEU A 13 0.58 17.89 -8.74
N ALA A 14 0.59 16.92 -7.83
CA ALA A 14 0.12 17.08 -6.46
C ALA A 14 1.02 18.06 -5.70
N GLN A 15 0.39 18.90 -4.87
CA GLN A 15 1.08 19.79 -3.94
C GLN A 15 0.91 19.29 -2.50
N GLU A 16 -0.30 18.91 -2.13
CA GLU A 16 -0.64 18.36 -0.81
C GLU A 16 -1.84 17.43 -0.93
N GLY A 17 -1.99 16.50 0.01
CA GLY A 17 -3.14 15.64 0.14
C GLY A 17 -2.85 14.16 -0.01
N LEU A 18 -3.86 13.36 -0.29
CA LEU A 18 -3.79 11.91 -0.41
C LEU A 18 -3.98 11.46 -1.86
N ILE A 19 -3.03 10.69 -2.38
CA ILE A 19 -3.22 9.93 -3.62
C ILE A 19 -3.46 8.46 -3.23
N PHE A 20 -4.64 7.95 -3.56
CA PHE A 20 -5.00 6.55 -3.29
C PHE A 20 -5.08 5.78 -4.60
N VAL A 21 -4.37 4.65 -4.67
CA VAL A 21 -4.36 3.76 -5.85
C VAL A 21 -4.69 2.35 -5.43
N ASN A 22 -5.69 1.75 -6.06
CA ASN A 22 -6.05 0.35 -5.87
C ASN A 22 -5.60 -0.49 -7.07
N LEU A 23 -4.60 -1.36 -6.88
CA LEU A 23 -4.04 -2.24 -7.90
C LEU A 23 -4.87 -3.53 -8.01
N VAL A 24 -6.10 -3.41 -8.46
CA VAL A 24 -7.13 -4.48 -8.46
C VAL A 24 -6.75 -5.77 -9.19
N ASP A 25 -5.75 -5.75 -10.07
CA ASP A 25 -5.34 -6.92 -10.85
C ASP A 25 -4.79 -8.06 -9.97
N PHE A 26 -4.17 -7.73 -8.84
CA PHE A 26 -3.69 -8.72 -7.88
C PHE A 26 -4.81 -9.61 -7.38
N ASP A 27 -5.97 -9.04 -7.12
CA ASP A 27 -7.16 -9.77 -6.71
C ASP A 27 -7.89 -10.39 -7.92
N THR A 28 -8.33 -9.55 -8.86
CA THR A 28 -9.29 -9.94 -9.89
C THR A 28 -8.69 -10.81 -11.00
N LYS A 29 -7.45 -10.57 -11.40
CA LYS A 29 -6.79 -11.32 -12.48
C LYS A 29 -5.98 -12.51 -11.99
N PHE A 30 -5.36 -12.38 -10.82
CA PHE A 30 -4.41 -13.37 -10.34
C PHE A 30 -4.90 -14.11 -9.09
N GLY A 31 -5.38 -13.41 -8.07
CA GLY A 31 -5.83 -13.98 -6.80
C GLY A 31 -7.00 -14.92 -6.96
N HIS A 32 -8.16 -14.45 -7.38
CA HIS A 32 -9.37 -15.24 -7.62
C HIS A 32 -9.21 -16.33 -8.69
N ARG A 33 -8.31 -16.15 -9.63
CA ARG A 33 -8.04 -17.10 -10.70
C ARG A 33 -6.95 -18.11 -10.35
N ARG A 34 -6.37 -17.99 -9.14
CA ARG A 34 -5.29 -18.87 -8.68
C ARG A 34 -4.10 -18.91 -9.65
N ASP A 35 -3.84 -17.82 -10.34
CA ASP A 35 -2.69 -17.64 -11.22
C ASP A 35 -1.46 -17.22 -10.42
N VAL A 36 -0.81 -18.21 -9.80
CA VAL A 36 0.39 -18.00 -8.97
C VAL A 36 1.51 -17.31 -9.76
N ALA A 37 1.73 -17.75 -11.01
CA ALA A 37 2.80 -17.21 -11.85
C ALA A 37 2.52 -15.76 -12.25
N GLY A 38 1.27 -15.45 -12.62
CA GLY A 38 0.83 -14.10 -12.94
C GLY A 38 0.91 -13.18 -11.73
N TYR A 39 0.54 -13.66 -10.53
CA TYR A 39 0.64 -12.90 -9.28
C TYR A 39 2.10 -12.53 -8.97
N ALA A 40 3.00 -13.52 -9.04
CA ALA A 40 4.43 -13.30 -8.82
C ALA A 40 5.01 -12.29 -9.83
N LEU A 41 4.70 -12.47 -11.12
CA LEU A 41 5.15 -11.56 -12.17
C LEU A 41 4.63 -10.12 -11.94
N ALA A 42 3.39 -9.97 -11.49
CA ALA A 42 2.82 -8.66 -11.19
C ALA A 42 3.54 -7.97 -10.01
N LEU A 43 3.91 -8.73 -8.97
CA LEU A 43 4.74 -8.22 -7.86
C LEU A 43 6.11 -7.76 -8.34
N GLU A 44 6.80 -8.58 -9.16
CA GLU A 44 8.10 -8.21 -9.73
C GLU A 44 8.03 -6.97 -10.64
N GLN A 45 6.92 -6.81 -11.34
CA GLN A 45 6.69 -5.61 -12.16
C GLN A 45 6.44 -4.38 -11.31
N LEU A 46 5.66 -4.50 -10.23
CA LEU A 46 5.43 -3.42 -9.28
C LEU A 46 6.74 -3.01 -8.60
N ASP A 47 7.53 -3.98 -8.13
CA ASP A 47 8.82 -3.74 -7.47
C ASP A 47 9.75 -2.89 -8.32
N LYS A 48 9.86 -3.18 -9.61
CA LYS A 48 10.65 -2.38 -10.56
C LYS A 48 10.17 -0.93 -10.71
N ARG A 49 8.89 -0.68 -10.45
CA ARG A 49 8.29 0.66 -10.54
C ARG A 49 8.41 1.46 -9.24
N ILE A 50 8.74 0.79 -8.11
CA ILE A 50 8.93 1.47 -6.81
C ILE A 50 10.02 2.55 -6.91
N ILE A 51 11.11 2.28 -7.61
CA ILE A 51 12.21 3.26 -7.82
C ILE A 51 11.71 4.55 -8.47
N GLU A 52 10.73 4.45 -9.39
CA GLU A 52 10.16 5.65 -10.02
C GLU A 52 9.32 6.45 -9.02
N ILE A 53 8.56 5.78 -8.16
CA ILE A 53 7.81 6.42 -7.07
C ILE A 53 8.77 7.11 -6.11
N GLU A 54 9.81 6.40 -5.64
CA GLU A 54 10.83 6.94 -4.73
C GLU A 54 11.50 8.20 -5.30
N SER A 55 11.79 8.21 -6.60
CA SER A 55 12.45 9.35 -7.26
C SER A 55 11.63 10.63 -7.27
N LEU A 56 10.31 10.53 -7.01
CA LEU A 56 9.38 11.67 -7.01
C LEU A 56 9.00 12.12 -5.60
N LEU A 57 9.44 11.42 -4.54
CA LEU A 57 9.09 11.77 -3.16
C LEU A 57 9.81 13.03 -2.70
N GLY A 58 9.04 13.96 -2.18
CA GLY A 58 9.52 15.10 -1.41
C GLY A 58 9.95 14.72 0.01
N THR A 59 10.42 15.70 0.75
CA THR A 59 10.94 15.50 2.12
C THR A 59 9.86 14.98 3.08
N ASP A 60 8.63 15.47 2.93
CA ASP A 60 7.52 15.22 3.84
C ASP A 60 6.51 14.21 3.30
N ASP A 61 6.81 13.60 2.15
CA ASP A 61 5.94 12.59 1.58
C ASP A 61 6.03 11.25 2.33
N LEU A 62 4.88 10.61 2.50
CA LEU A 62 4.73 9.30 3.10
C LEU A 62 4.07 8.34 2.11
N VAL A 63 4.68 7.20 1.88
CA VAL A 63 4.08 6.11 1.10
C VAL A 63 3.65 5.00 2.04
N LEU A 64 2.42 4.52 1.85
CA LEU A 64 1.90 3.30 2.46
C LEU A 64 1.58 2.28 1.37
N ILE A 65 2.16 1.10 1.49
CA ILE A 65 1.80 -0.08 0.68
C ILE A 65 1.15 -1.09 1.62
N THR A 66 -0.08 -1.48 1.29
CA THR A 66 -0.85 -2.45 2.06
C THR A 66 -1.86 -3.18 1.16
N ALA A 67 -2.69 -4.04 1.74
CA ALA A 67 -3.84 -4.64 1.08
C ALA A 67 -5.06 -4.58 2.00
N ASP A 68 -6.25 -4.71 1.44
CA ASP A 68 -7.52 -4.69 2.16
C ASP A 68 -7.91 -6.07 2.70
N HIS A 69 -7.38 -7.14 2.13
CA HIS A 69 -7.56 -8.54 2.56
C HIS A 69 -6.46 -9.44 2.00
N GLY A 70 -6.41 -10.68 2.47
CA GLY A 70 -5.59 -11.75 1.91
C GLY A 70 -6.24 -12.35 0.66
N CYS A 71 -5.42 -12.80 -0.28
CA CYS A 71 -5.85 -13.58 -1.44
C CYS A 71 -4.70 -14.48 -1.90
N ASP A 72 -4.50 -15.62 -1.21
CA ASP A 72 -3.45 -16.58 -1.53
C ASP A 72 -3.77 -17.33 -2.83
N PRO A 73 -3.05 -17.11 -3.92
CA PRO A 73 -3.31 -17.78 -5.18
C PRO A 73 -2.97 -19.28 -5.18
N THR A 74 -2.36 -19.79 -4.10
CA THR A 74 -2.08 -21.25 -3.94
C THR A 74 -3.20 -21.98 -3.20
N TRP A 75 -4.14 -21.24 -2.57
CA TRP A 75 -5.23 -21.83 -1.81
C TRP A 75 -6.32 -22.38 -2.74
N PRO A 76 -6.96 -23.53 -2.42
CA PRO A 76 -8.05 -24.08 -3.22
C PRO A 76 -9.30 -23.18 -3.22
N GLY A 77 -10.08 -23.24 -4.28
CA GLY A 77 -11.28 -22.41 -4.46
C GLY A 77 -10.98 -21.06 -5.08
N SER A 78 -11.94 -20.15 -5.06
CA SER A 78 -11.86 -18.83 -5.69
C SER A 78 -12.09 -17.68 -4.71
N ASP A 79 -12.33 -17.96 -3.43
CA ASP A 79 -12.63 -16.94 -2.43
C ASP A 79 -11.35 -16.29 -1.89
N HIS A 80 -11.50 -15.14 -1.24
CA HIS A 80 -10.43 -14.50 -0.47
C HIS A 80 -9.95 -15.43 0.65
N THR A 81 -8.73 -15.21 1.07
CA THR A 81 -8.10 -15.97 2.16
C THR A 81 -7.77 -15.02 3.33
N ARG A 82 -7.26 -15.55 4.43
CA ARG A 82 -7.18 -14.80 5.71
C ARG A 82 -5.75 -14.57 6.19
N GLU A 83 -4.83 -14.45 5.27
CA GLU A 83 -3.46 -14.08 5.61
C GLU A 83 -3.40 -12.65 6.16
N HIS A 84 -2.43 -12.41 7.02
CA HIS A 84 -2.05 -11.06 7.36
C HIS A 84 -1.54 -10.34 6.11
N VAL A 85 -2.00 -9.12 5.92
CA VAL A 85 -1.56 -8.28 4.81
C VAL A 85 -0.29 -7.52 5.18
N PRO A 86 0.57 -7.18 4.20
CA PRO A 86 1.74 -6.35 4.46
C PRO A 86 1.32 -4.93 4.87
N VAL A 87 2.13 -4.32 5.71
CA VAL A 87 2.06 -2.89 6.01
C VAL A 87 3.47 -2.33 5.90
N VAL A 88 3.72 -1.57 4.85
CA VAL A 88 5.01 -0.96 4.59
C VAL A 88 4.84 0.55 4.48
N PHE A 89 5.45 1.28 5.41
CA PHE A 89 5.60 2.72 5.31
C PHE A 89 7.01 3.06 4.88
N TYR A 90 7.16 4.00 3.97
CA TYR A 90 8.45 4.58 3.64
C TYR A 90 8.33 6.04 3.20
N GLY A 91 9.43 6.76 3.33
CA GLY A 91 9.56 8.17 3.03
C GLY A 91 10.84 8.70 3.69
N ASN A 92 11.23 9.91 3.37
CA ASN A 92 12.52 10.47 3.83
C ASN A 92 12.63 10.60 5.35
N GLN A 93 11.52 10.73 6.07
CA GLN A 93 11.49 10.86 7.53
C GLN A 93 11.14 9.56 8.27
N VAL A 94 10.81 8.49 7.54
CA VAL A 94 10.40 7.22 8.16
C VAL A 94 11.60 6.46 8.70
N LYS A 95 11.56 6.12 9.99
CA LYS A 95 12.59 5.28 10.61
C LYS A 95 12.47 3.82 10.17
N ASN A 96 13.61 3.16 10.04
CA ASN A 96 13.66 1.70 9.82
C ASN A 96 13.34 0.96 11.12
N ILE A 97 12.05 0.73 11.37
CA ILE A 97 11.53 0.06 12.56
C ILE A 97 10.58 -1.07 12.20
N ASN A 98 10.51 -2.07 13.03
CA ASN A 98 9.49 -3.11 12.93
C ASN A 98 8.26 -2.66 13.72
N LEU A 99 7.15 -2.43 13.01
CA LEU A 99 5.86 -2.01 13.61
C LEU A 99 5.14 -3.15 14.33
N GLY A 100 5.62 -4.39 14.19
CA GLY A 100 4.94 -5.56 14.71
C GLY A 100 3.61 -5.83 14.01
N GLU A 101 2.78 -6.63 14.66
CA GLU A 101 1.44 -6.95 14.18
C GLU A 101 0.45 -5.86 14.61
N ARG A 102 -0.36 -5.40 13.65
CA ARG A 102 -1.45 -4.43 13.90
C ARG A 102 -2.79 -5.14 13.94
N SER A 103 -3.63 -4.75 14.89
CA SER A 103 -4.92 -5.42 15.12
C SER A 103 -6.08 -4.85 14.29
N SER A 104 -5.86 -3.75 13.62
CA SER A 104 -6.91 -3.06 12.86
C SER A 104 -6.37 -2.32 11.64
N PHE A 105 -7.08 -2.41 10.53
CA PHE A 105 -6.86 -1.57 9.34
C PHE A 105 -7.05 -0.07 9.62
N ALA A 106 -7.85 0.27 10.64
CA ALA A 106 -8.07 1.65 11.05
C ALA A 106 -6.77 2.35 11.49
N ASP A 107 -5.76 1.59 11.91
CA ASP A 107 -4.44 2.14 12.27
C ASP A 107 -3.76 2.81 11.07
N MET A 108 -3.98 2.28 9.88
CA MET A 108 -3.45 2.85 8.63
C MET A 108 -4.11 4.19 8.34
N GLY A 109 -5.44 4.24 8.43
CA GLY A 109 -6.20 5.48 8.27
C GLY A 109 -5.79 6.54 9.31
N GLN A 110 -5.66 6.14 10.59
CA GLN A 110 -5.23 7.05 11.66
C GLN A 110 -3.79 7.56 11.45
N THR A 111 -2.89 6.71 10.91
CA THR A 111 -1.53 7.11 10.59
C THR A 111 -1.51 8.15 9.47
N ILE A 112 -2.32 7.95 8.43
CA ILE A 112 -2.48 8.92 7.33
C ILE A 112 -3.07 10.23 7.86
N ALA A 113 -4.12 10.17 8.69
CA ALA A 113 -4.73 11.37 9.28
C ALA A 113 -3.72 12.18 10.10
N ASN A 114 -2.91 11.49 10.90
CA ASN A 114 -1.86 12.11 11.69
C ASN A 114 -0.76 12.74 10.81
N HIS A 115 -0.36 12.06 9.74
CA HIS A 115 0.63 12.58 8.79
C HIS A 115 0.14 13.83 8.05
N LEU A 116 -1.14 13.86 7.67
CA LEU A 116 -1.77 14.98 6.99
C LEU A 116 -2.22 16.11 7.95
N GLU A 117 -1.93 15.97 9.25
CA GLU A 117 -2.30 16.96 10.29
C GLU A 117 -3.79 17.31 10.31
N ILE A 118 -4.64 16.31 9.98
CA ILE A 118 -6.11 16.46 10.07
C ILE A 118 -6.64 15.87 11.37
N ASP A 119 -7.89 16.20 11.72
CA ASP A 119 -8.52 15.73 12.94
C ASP A 119 -8.45 14.20 13.08
N PRO A 120 -8.19 13.68 14.28
CA PRO A 120 -8.13 12.23 14.52
C PRO A 120 -9.41 11.52 14.10
N LEU A 121 -9.26 10.36 13.48
CA LEU A 121 -10.39 9.49 13.16
C LEU A 121 -10.94 8.83 14.43
N PRO A 122 -12.22 8.40 14.44
CA PRO A 122 -12.85 7.80 15.61
C PRO A 122 -12.27 6.43 16.00
N TYR A 123 -11.49 5.80 15.13
CA TYR A 123 -10.91 4.47 15.32
C TYR A 123 -9.47 4.43 14.85
N GLY A 124 -8.71 3.47 15.39
CA GLY A 124 -7.31 3.20 15.04
C GLY A 124 -6.32 3.97 15.91
N ASN A 125 -5.08 3.50 15.87
CA ASN A 125 -3.94 4.10 16.54
C ASN A 125 -2.85 4.39 15.51
N SER A 126 -2.38 5.64 15.45
CA SER A 126 -1.29 6.01 14.55
C SER A 126 -0.03 5.19 14.82
N CYS A 127 0.63 4.74 13.76
CA CYS A 127 1.96 4.13 13.84
C CYS A 127 3.00 5.20 14.14
N GLN A 128 3.97 4.87 15.00
CA GLN A 128 5.10 5.76 15.31
C GLN A 128 6.17 5.58 14.23
N LEU A 129 6.19 6.47 13.25
CA LEU A 129 7.07 6.36 12.06
C LEU A 129 8.37 7.18 12.20
N VAL A 130 8.38 8.16 13.09
CA VAL A 130 9.48 9.13 13.31
C VAL A 130 9.99 9.08 14.74
#